data_ec89e52541cffb8b6858850c92a2ad95
#
_entry.id   ec89e52541cffb8b6858850c92a2ad95
#
_cell.length_a   1.000
_cell.length_b   1.000
_cell.length_c   1.000
_cell.angle_alpha   90.00
_cell.angle_beta   90.00
_cell.angle_gamma   90.00
#
_symmetry.space_group_name_H-M   'P 1'
#
loop_
_entity.id
_entity.type
_entity.pdbx_description
1 polymer ?
#
loop_
_entity_poly.entity_id
_entity_poly.type
_entity_poly.pdbx_seq_one_letter_code
_entity_poly.pdbx_strand_id
1 'polypeptide(L)'
;MDDVYEINVAKARLREAYNAGNVDLLLTAFADEFADMSSGKPSSFGADAKSESRMRMTNLFEQHHATLIVTIIAIRVFAGAAFDYGWHSLTLTPRKGGESATTRKRYFETWQKNSSGEWKINLYIDNVDVAPMMPDADILIQ
;
A
#
# COMPACT_ATOMS: atom_id res chain seq x y z
N MET A 1 -2.38 23.80 6.17
CA MET A 1 -2.04 22.57 6.87
C MET A 1 -0.87 21.92 6.15
N ASP A 2 0.00 21.29 6.89
CA ASP A 2 1.19 20.65 6.35
C ASP A 2 0.82 19.47 5.45
N ASP A 3 1.29 19.47 4.21
CA ASP A 3 1.01 18.42 3.23
C ASP A 3 1.55 17.06 3.70
N VAL A 4 2.70 17.04 4.35
CA VAL A 4 3.25 15.78 4.91
C VAL A 4 2.30 15.21 5.96
N TYR A 5 1.76 16.06 6.82
CA TYR A 5 0.78 15.62 7.80
C TYR A 5 -0.49 15.07 7.14
N GLU A 6 -0.99 15.75 6.12
CA GLU A 6 -2.19 15.30 5.40
C GLU A 6 -1.98 13.94 4.73
N ILE A 7 -0.80 13.73 4.14
CA ILE A 7 -0.45 12.43 3.53
C ILE A 7 -0.36 11.35 4.61
N ASN A 8 0.25 11.65 5.76
CA ASN A 8 0.29 10.72 6.88
C ASN A 8 -1.11 10.32 7.36
N VAL A 9 -2.02 11.28 7.44
CA VAL A 9 -3.42 11.01 7.81
C VAL A 9 -4.09 10.13 6.77
N ALA A 10 -3.87 10.40 5.48
CA ALA A 10 -4.42 9.58 4.40
C ALA A 10 -3.88 8.15 4.46
N LYS A 11 -2.59 7.99 4.75
CA LYS A 11 -1.97 6.66 4.90
C LYS A 11 -2.52 5.91 6.12
N ALA A 12 -2.72 6.58 7.23
CA ALA A 12 -3.31 5.98 8.42
C ALA A 12 -4.73 5.49 8.14
N ARG A 13 -5.52 6.30 7.41
CA ARG A 13 -6.89 5.94 7.02
C ARG A 13 -6.91 4.73 6.09
N LEU A 14 -5.99 4.67 5.14
CA LEU A 14 -5.82 3.53 4.23
C LEU A 14 -5.52 2.25 5.02
N ARG A 15 -4.57 2.32 5.95
CA ARG A 15 -4.20 1.18 6.80
C ARG A 15 -5.39 0.70 7.64
N GLU A 16 -6.11 1.63 8.25
CA GLU A 16 -7.29 1.29 9.05
C GLU A 16 -8.36 0.62 8.21
N ALA A 17 -8.61 1.14 7.00
CA ALA A 17 -9.56 0.54 6.06
C ALA A 17 -9.16 -0.88 5.70
N TYR A 18 -7.88 -1.09 5.45
CA TYR A 18 -7.33 -2.40 5.12
C TYR A 18 -7.53 -3.38 6.28
N ASN A 19 -7.18 -2.97 7.48
CA ASN A 19 -7.28 -3.81 8.68
C ASN A 19 -8.73 -4.10 9.07
N ALA A 20 -9.64 -3.20 8.74
CA ALA A 20 -11.08 -3.38 8.95
C ALA A 20 -11.76 -4.17 7.82
N GLY A 21 -11.08 -4.42 6.71
CA GLY A 21 -11.69 -5.05 5.53
C GLY A 21 -12.70 -4.15 4.83
N ASN A 22 -12.55 -2.84 4.92
CA ASN A 22 -13.48 -1.87 4.34
C ASN A 22 -13.00 -1.47 2.95
N VAL A 23 -13.50 -2.15 1.93
CA VAL A 23 -13.10 -1.94 0.54
C VAL A 23 -13.46 -0.55 0.05
N ASP A 24 -14.66 -0.06 0.36
CA ASP A 24 -15.09 1.26 -0.09
C ASP A 24 -14.19 2.36 0.44
N LEU A 25 -13.89 2.34 1.72
CA LEU A 25 -12.99 3.31 2.33
C LEU A 25 -11.57 3.20 1.77
N LEU A 26 -11.09 1.96 1.59
CA LEU A 26 -9.76 1.71 1.03
C LEU A 26 -9.62 2.33 -0.36
N LEU A 27 -10.60 2.17 -1.23
CA LEU A 27 -10.55 2.68 -2.60
C LEU A 27 -10.59 4.21 -2.68
N THR A 28 -11.07 4.90 -1.63
CA THR A 28 -11.04 6.37 -1.61
C THR A 28 -9.62 6.94 -1.57
N ALA A 29 -8.62 6.14 -1.23
CA ALA A 29 -7.23 6.58 -1.19
C ALA A 29 -6.63 6.79 -2.60
N PHE A 30 -7.24 6.24 -3.64
CA PHE A 30 -6.66 6.18 -4.98
C PHE A 30 -7.32 7.19 -5.93
N ALA A 31 -6.47 7.81 -6.78
CA ALA A 31 -6.92 8.71 -7.81
C ALA A 31 -7.70 7.96 -8.92
N ASP A 32 -8.51 8.69 -9.69
CA ASP A 32 -9.26 8.07 -10.79
C ASP A 32 -8.33 7.51 -11.88
N GLU A 33 -7.20 8.15 -12.12
CA GLU A 33 -6.15 7.71 -13.06
C GLU A 33 -5.07 6.84 -12.39
N PHE A 34 -5.44 6.13 -11.36
CA PHE A 34 -4.55 5.29 -10.59
C PHE A 34 -3.85 4.24 -11.44
N ALA A 35 -2.52 4.13 -11.28
CA ALA A 35 -1.72 3.07 -11.87
C ALA A 35 -1.35 2.06 -10.77
N ASP A 36 -1.80 0.83 -10.92
CA ASP A 36 -1.52 -0.25 -9.99
C ASP A 36 -0.47 -1.19 -10.58
N MET A 37 0.74 -1.09 -10.07
CA MET A 37 1.87 -1.92 -10.48
C MET A 37 2.30 -2.83 -9.35
N SER A 38 1.34 -3.34 -8.59
CA SER A 38 1.60 -4.29 -7.51
C SER A 38 2.23 -5.57 -8.05
N SER A 39 3.18 -6.11 -7.31
CA SER A 39 3.85 -7.36 -7.66
C SER A 39 2.88 -8.55 -7.65
N GLY A 40 3.17 -9.54 -8.48
CA GLY A 40 2.42 -10.79 -8.52
C GLY A 40 1.16 -10.75 -9.36
N LYS A 41 0.93 -9.66 -10.11
CA LYS A 41 -0.19 -9.53 -11.02
C LYS A 41 0.16 -8.61 -12.19
N PRO A 42 -0.56 -8.67 -13.31
CA PRO A 42 -0.38 -7.69 -14.38
C PRO A 42 -0.69 -6.28 -13.90
N SER A 43 0.02 -5.29 -14.42
CA SER A 43 -0.27 -3.89 -14.14
C SER A 43 -1.63 -3.49 -14.71
N SER A 44 -2.34 -2.62 -14.01
CA SER A 44 -3.63 -2.10 -14.43
C SER A 44 -3.70 -0.59 -14.22
N PHE A 45 -4.57 0.10 -14.97
CA PHE A 45 -4.58 1.55 -15.03
C PHE A 45 -5.99 2.10 -15.02
N GLY A 46 -6.17 3.26 -14.38
CA GLY A 46 -7.42 4.02 -14.41
C GLY A 46 -8.61 3.29 -13.80
N ALA A 47 -9.74 3.38 -14.48
CA ALA A 47 -10.98 2.74 -14.01
C ALA A 47 -10.83 1.21 -13.88
N ASP A 48 -10.07 0.60 -14.78
CA ASP A 48 -9.80 -0.85 -14.72
C ASP A 48 -9.00 -1.20 -13.47
N ALA A 49 -8.03 -0.38 -13.08
CA ALA A 49 -7.25 -0.60 -11.86
C ALA A 49 -8.14 -0.58 -10.62
N LYS A 50 -9.05 0.39 -10.54
CA LYS A 50 -9.97 0.48 -9.40
C LYS A 50 -10.96 -0.67 -9.37
N SER A 51 -11.51 -1.06 -10.50
CA SER A 51 -12.45 -2.20 -10.59
C SER A 51 -11.77 -3.50 -10.21
N GLU A 52 -10.57 -3.72 -10.70
CA GLU A 52 -9.78 -4.91 -10.40
C GLU A 52 -9.39 -4.96 -8.92
N SER A 53 -8.98 -3.82 -8.35
CA SER A 53 -8.66 -3.71 -6.94
C SER A 53 -9.88 -4.00 -6.07
N ARG A 54 -11.05 -3.50 -6.43
CA ARG A 54 -12.28 -3.78 -5.70
C ARG A 54 -12.57 -5.27 -5.64
N MET A 55 -12.48 -5.94 -6.77
CA MET A 55 -12.74 -7.38 -6.86
C MET A 55 -11.73 -8.17 -6.03
N ARG A 56 -10.45 -7.85 -6.18
CA ARG A 56 -9.36 -8.53 -5.50
C ARG A 56 -9.43 -8.35 -3.98
N MET A 57 -9.66 -7.12 -3.53
CA MET A 57 -9.72 -6.82 -2.09
C MET A 57 -10.99 -7.39 -1.46
N THR A 58 -12.11 -7.37 -2.16
CA THR A 58 -13.35 -8.00 -1.68
C THR A 58 -13.12 -9.48 -1.42
N ASN A 59 -12.53 -10.19 -2.38
CA ASN A 59 -12.20 -11.61 -2.24
C ASN A 59 -11.23 -11.86 -1.09
N LEU A 60 -10.21 -11.01 -0.97
CA LEU A 60 -9.22 -11.16 0.09
C LEU A 60 -9.86 -11.05 1.47
N PHE A 61 -10.67 -10.03 1.70
CA PHE A 61 -11.28 -9.77 2.99
C PHE A 61 -12.41 -10.74 3.33
N GLU A 62 -13.07 -11.32 2.34
CA GLU A 62 -14.05 -12.39 2.57
C GLU A 62 -13.38 -13.65 3.12
N GLN A 63 -12.17 -13.93 2.69
CA GLN A 63 -11.47 -15.17 3.04
C GLN A 63 -10.49 -15.01 4.19
N HIS A 64 -10.03 -13.79 4.44
CA HIS A 64 -8.96 -13.54 5.41
C HIS A 64 -9.26 -12.32 6.27
N HIS A 65 -8.81 -12.41 7.52
CA HIS A 65 -8.57 -11.22 8.32
C HIS A 65 -7.18 -10.72 7.98
N ALA A 66 -7.07 -9.43 7.65
CA ALA A 66 -5.81 -8.83 7.23
C ALA A 66 -5.28 -7.88 8.29
N THR A 67 -3.98 -7.92 8.53
CA THR A 67 -3.28 -6.95 9.37
C THR A 67 -2.14 -6.35 8.56
N LEU A 68 -2.25 -5.06 8.27
CA LEU A 68 -1.26 -4.30 7.52
C LEU A 68 -0.47 -3.41 8.48
N ILE A 69 0.85 -3.51 8.42
CA ILE A 69 1.78 -2.63 9.13
C ILE A 69 2.62 -1.91 8.08
N VAL A 70 2.67 -0.59 8.17
CA VAL A 70 3.42 0.24 7.22
C VAL A 70 4.54 0.97 7.95
N THR A 71 5.75 0.88 7.41
CA THR A 71 6.91 1.64 7.87
C THR A 71 7.28 2.63 6.78
N ILE A 72 7.05 3.91 7.03
CA ILE A 72 7.36 4.98 6.09
C ILE A 72 8.82 5.41 6.32
N ILE A 73 9.64 5.36 5.26
CA ILE A 73 11.02 5.84 5.36
C ILE A 73 11.06 7.33 5.08
N ALA A 74 10.39 7.79 4.03
CA ALA A 74 10.41 9.19 3.64
C ALA A 74 9.16 9.58 2.88
N ILE A 75 8.70 10.80 3.09
CA ILE A 75 7.67 11.47 2.30
C ILE A 75 8.31 12.74 1.75
N ARG A 76 8.21 12.97 0.45
CA ARG A 76 8.74 14.17 -0.21
C ARG A 76 7.63 14.85 -1.00
N VAL A 77 7.44 16.13 -0.77
CA VAL A 77 6.34 16.91 -1.38
C VAL A 77 6.92 17.95 -2.33
N PHE A 78 6.31 18.07 -3.51
CA PHE A 78 6.68 19.01 -4.56
C PHE A 78 5.41 19.65 -5.15
N ALA A 79 5.01 20.81 -4.66
CA ALA A 79 3.96 21.65 -5.28
C ALA A 79 2.73 20.86 -5.79
N GLY A 80 2.05 20.13 -4.92
CA GLY A 80 0.82 19.40 -5.29
C GLY A 80 1.04 17.97 -5.75
N ALA A 81 2.29 17.53 -5.79
CA ALA A 81 2.68 16.14 -6.02
C ALA A 81 3.59 15.67 -4.88
N ALA A 82 3.63 14.39 -4.64
CA ALA A 82 4.49 13.83 -3.61
C ALA A 82 4.83 12.38 -3.94
N PHE A 83 5.86 11.87 -3.30
CA PHE A 83 6.11 10.44 -3.26
C PHE A 83 6.47 10.01 -1.85
N ASP A 84 6.24 8.76 -1.55
CA ASP A 84 6.75 8.14 -0.34
C ASP A 84 7.16 6.70 -0.63
N TYR A 85 8.03 6.18 0.21
CA TYR A 85 8.50 4.82 0.10
C TYR A 85 8.83 4.25 1.46
N GLY A 86 8.86 2.94 1.53
CA GLY A 86 9.16 2.23 2.76
C GLY A 86 8.86 0.75 2.62
N TRP A 87 8.43 0.16 3.71
CA TRP A 87 8.04 -1.25 3.76
C TRP A 87 6.64 -1.40 4.28
N HIS A 88 6.00 -2.49 3.88
CA HIS A 88 4.81 -2.95 4.60
C HIS A 88 4.87 -4.45 4.81
N SER A 89 4.26 -4.89 5.89
CA SER A 89 4.05 -6.30 6.19
C SER A 89 2.56 -6.55 6.19
N LEU A 90 2.13 -7.55 5.44
CA LEU A 90 0.74 -7.97 5.40
C LEU A 90 0.64 -9.36 5.98
N THR A 91 -0.11 -9.49 7.07
CA THR A 91 -0.42 -10.79 7.67
C THR A 91 -1.86 -11.15 7.33
N LEU A 92 -2.04 -12.30 6.70
CA LEU A 92 -3.35 -12.84 6.35
C LEU A 92 -3.64 -14.03 7.23
N THR A 93 -4.78 -13.97 7.93
CA THR A 93 -5.26 -15.06 8.77
C THR A 93 -6.53 -15.61 8.16
N PRO A 94 -6.56 -16.88 7.72
CA PRO A 94 -7.77 -17.47 7.13
C PRO A 94 -8.95 -17.43 8.11
N ARG A 95 -10.10 -16.96 7.63
CA ARG A 95 -11.31 -16.90 8.49
C ARG A 95 -11.84 -18.29 8.85
N LYS A 96 -11.53 -19.29 8.02
CA LYS A 96 -11.92 -20.69 8.27
C LYS A 96 -10.99 -21.40 9.25
N GLY A 97 -9.97 -20.72 9.74
CA GLY A 97 -8.95 -21.32 10.59
C GLY A 97 -7.71 -21.75 9.80
N GLY A 98 -6.63 -21.94 10.50
CA GLY A 98 -5.34 -22.28 9.91
C GLY A 98 -4.28 -21.25 10.27
N GLU A 99 -3.09 -21.46 9.77
CA GLU A 99 -1.96 -20.61 10.10
C GLU A 99 -2.01 -19.28 9.36
N SER A 100 -1.58 -18.21 10.03
CA SER A 100 -1.37 -16.92 9.42
C SER A 100 -0.12 -16.94 8.54
N ALA A 101 -0.15 -16.16 7.46
CA ALA A 101 1.00 -15.98 6.59
C ALA A 101 1.33 -14.50 6.49
N THR A 102 2.60 -14.15 6.59
CA THR A 102 3.07 -12.77 6.52
C THR A 102 3.97 -12.60 5.30
N THR A 103 3.68 -11.58 4.51
CA THR A 103 4.51 -11.16 3.38
C THR A 103 5.02 -9.76 3.64
N ARG A 104 6.33 -9.57 3.48
CA ARG A 104 6.97 -8.26 3.57
C ARG A 104 7.27 -7.76 2.17
N LYS A 105 6.91 -6.49 1.90
CA LYS A 105 7.17 -5.84 0.62
C LYS A 105 7.80 -4.48 0.85
N ARG A 106 8.63 -4.05 -0.08
CA ARG A 106 9.05 -2.68 -0.20
C ARG A 106 8.17 -2.01 -1.24
N TYR A 107 7.76 -0.76 -0.98
CA TYR A 107 6.85 -0.04 -1.85
C TYR A 107 7.39 1.33 -2.19
N PHE A 108 6.94 1.83 -3.32
CA PHE A 108 7.06 3.23 -3.73
C PHE A 108 5.71 3.67 -4.26
N GLU A 109 5.24 4.84 -3.81
CA GLU A 109 3.97 5.37 -4.29
C GLU A 109 4.06 6.87 -4.50
N THR A 110 3.31 7.37 -5.49
CA THR A 110 3.19 8.79 -5.75
C THR A 110 1.79 9.28 -5.40
N TRP A 111 1.74 10.53 -4.96
CA TRP A 111 0.52 11.21 -4.54
C TRP A 111 0.30 12.44 -5.39
N GLN A 112 -0.96 12.76 -5.61
CA GLN A 112 -1.35 13.97 -6.31
C GLN A 112 -2.53 14.59 -5.60
N LYS A 113 -2.50 15.92 -5.44
CA LYS A 113 -3.60 16.67 -4.89
C LYS A 113 -4.67 16.84 -5.97
N ASN A 114 -5.90 16.42 -5.69
CA ASN A 114 -6.99 16.56 -6.64
C ASN A 114 -7.59 17.98 -6.61
N SER A 115 -8.60 18.23 -7.46
CA SER A 115 -9.26 19.54 -7.53
C SER A 115 -9.96 19.95 -6.24
N SER A 116 -10.31 18.99 -5.39
CA SER A 116 -10.90 19.25 -4.08
C SER A 116 -9.85 19.46 -2.98
N GLY A 117 -8.56 19.45 -3.32
CA GLY A 117 -7.47 19.61 -2.37
C GLY A 117 -7.13 18.38 -1.57
N GLU A 118 -7.63 17.21 -1.99
CA GLU A 118 -7.36 15.95 -1.33
C GLU A 118 -6.17 15.22 -1.95
N TRP A 119 -5.33 14.64 -1.11
CA TRP A 119 -4.22 13.82 -1.56
C TRP A 119 -4.71 12.42 -1.93
N LYS A 120 -4.38 11.97 -3.15
CA LYS A 120 -4.73 10.64 -3.67
C LYS A 120 -3.51 9.96 -4.24
N ILE A 121 -3.42 8.64 -4.07
CA ILE A 121 -2.35 7.84 -4.67
C ILE A 121 -2.65 7.69 -6.17
N ASN A 122 -1.72 8.11 -7.01
CA ASN A 122 -1.88 7.98 -8.47
C ASN A 122 -0.95 6.94 -9.09
N LEU A 123 0.05 6.44 -8.36
CA LEU A 123 0.85 5.31 -8.79
C LEU A 123 1.31 4.54 -7.55
N TYR A 124 1.23 3.23 -7.62
CA TYR A 124 1.74 2.34 -6.59
C TYR A 124 2.52 1.22 -7.25
N ILE A 125 3.71 0.95 -6.74
CA ILE A 125 4.54 -0.18 -7.17
C ILE A 125 5.16 -0.84 -5.94
N ASP A 126 5.24 -2.15 -5.94
CA ASP A 126 5.91 -2.88 -4.87
C ASP A 126 6.61 -4.13 -5.40
N ASN A 127 7.43 -4.70 -4.55
CA ASN A 127 7.98 -6.04 -4.75
C ASN A 127 8.34 -6.65 -3.40
N VAL A 128 8.51 -7.96 -3.40
CA VAL A 128 8.84 -8.68 -2.17
C VAL A 128 10.19 -8.19 -1.64
N ASP A 129 10.21 -7.89 -0.35
CA ASP A 129 11.43 -7.52 0.36
C ASP A 129 11.83 -8.67 1.27
N VAL A 130 13.02 -9.18 1.06
CA VAL A 130 13.55 -10.27 1.88
C VAL A 130 14.13 -9.65 3.15
N ALA A 131 13.71 -10.17 4.31
CA ALA A 131 14.28 -9.73 5.58
C ALA A 131 15.81 -9.95 5.55
N PRO A 132 16.58 -8.99 6.07
CA PRO A 132 18.03 -9.17 6.12
C PRO A 132 18.38 -10.46 6.83
N MET A 133 19.14 -11.30 6.16
CA MET A 133 19.75 -12.44 6.83
C MET A 133 20.78 -11.92 7.84
N MET A 134 21.00 -12.67 8.91
CA MET A 134 22.15 -12.37 9.76
C MET A 134 23.40 -12.54 8.90
N PRO A 135 24.01 -11.43 8.43
CA PRO A 135 25.18 -11.58 7.56
C PRO A 135 26.36 -12.05 8.37
N ASP A 136 27.16 -12.93 7.76
CA ASP A 136 28.51 -13.10 8.25
C ASP A 136 29.36 -11.88 7.85
N ALA A 137 30.57 -11.79 8.36
CA ALA A 137 31.42 -10.62 8.16
C ALA A 137 31.70 -10.33 6.68
N ASP A 138 31.74 -11.36 5.85
CA ASP A 138 32.05 -11.20 4.41
C ASP A 138 30.92 -10.50 3.65
N ILE A 139 29.68 -10.75 4.06
CA ILE A 139 28.51 -10.08 3.45
C ILE A 139 28.48 -8.61 3.84
N LEU A 140 28.85 -8.27 5.07
CA LEU A 140 28.83 -6.90 5.55
C LEU A 140 29.85 -6.00 4.83
N ILE A 141 30.89 -6.55 4.27
CA ILE A 141 31.94 -5.80 3.60
C ILE A 141 31.52 -5.43 2.18
N GLN A 142 30.56 -6.11 1.62
CA GLN A 142 30.06 -5.85 0.29
C GLN A 142 29.09 -4.66 0.29
#